data_ac5ce408d7958912da41a9b690dba63c
#
_entry.id   ac5ce408d7958912da41a9b690dba63c
#
_cell.length_a   1.000
_cell.length_b   1.000
_cell.length_c   1.000
_cell.angle_alpha   90.00
_cell.angle_beta   90.00
_cell.angle_gamma   90.00
#
_symmetry.space_group_name_H-M   'P 1'
#
loop_
_entity.id
_entity.type
_entity.pdbx_description
1 polymer ?
#
loop_
_entity_poly.entity_id
_entity_poly.type
_entity_poly.pdbx_seq_one_letter_code
_entity_poly.pdbx_strand_id
1 'polypeptide(L)'
;STLATTYYHYYIMDTLDVGGDKCVDLAFVPANSESYGFTGRLYITLDGNYAVKKVLLNTPANINLNWVDKLRIEQEFKQMPDSTWVLDQENTFVNFYVVKGTQQLYAHQLRNYDNYNFNVQNADSVFGLLGALHVLPEATAQPDTFWTHNRPIPLKEKEDALKDLLGQLRKVPAFNAIIKTAEILITGYIPTANDKKVTKFDFGPMNTTFSANHLEGFRMRVGGMTTANLNPYWFASGYLAYGTNDRKIKYNLKLTHSFTKKEYHEGENPVNNLSFIQEYDVYTPGQDFIFVAWKVGEPVTKMQYIRKSVLQYEKEWLNGLTWKSWIMNQNNEAAGTLQYIKRDESGNLYHIKDFTTSEIGTQLRF
;
A
#
# COMPACT_ATOMS: atom_id res chain seq x y z
N SER A 1 -7.32 20.17 -18.00
CA SER A 1 -6.09 20.80 -17.47
C SER A 1 -5.27 21.36 -18.62
N THR A 2 -4.81 22.59 -18.54
CA THR A 2 -3.92 23.24 -19.51
C THR A 2 -2.59 22.51 -19.72
N LEU A 3 -2.20 21.64 -18.77
CA LEU A 3 -0.98 20.82 -18.81
C LEU A 3 -1.21 19.42 -19.36
N ALA A 4 -2.42 19.04 -19.73
CA ALA A 4 -2.72 17.67 -20.17
C ALA A 4 -1.87 17.24 -21.38
N THR A 5 -1.62 18.13 -22.35
CA THR A 5 -0.80 17.89 -23.54
C THR A 5 0.69 17.80 -23.24
N THR A 6 1.15 18.21 -22.07
CA THR A 6 2.55 18.01 -21.61
C THR A 6 2.80 16.57 -21.18
N TYR A 7 1.77 15.93 -20.61
CA TYR A 7 1.88 14.58 -20.08
C TYR A 7 1.34 13.50 -21.00
N TYR A 8 0.49 13.86 -21.98
CA TYR A 8 -0.17 12.93 -22.88
C TYR A 8 -0.21 13.43 -24.31
N HIS A 9 -0.05 12.50 -25.25
CA HIS A 9 -0.38 12.73 -26.67
C HIS A 9 -1.79 12.25 -26.94
N TYR A 10 -2.54 13.03 -27.71
CA TYR A 10 -3.94 12.79 -28.04
C TYR A 10 -4.11 12.64 -29.57
N TYR A 11 -4.94 11.66 -29.97
CA TYR A 11 -5.19 11.34 -31.37
C TYR A 11 -6.69 11.19 -31.60
N ILE A 12 -7.27 11.99 -32.51
CA ILE A 12 -8.65 11.79 -32.95
C ILE A 12 -8.67 10.58 -33.87
N MET A 13 -9.42 9.56 -33.49
CA MET A 13 -9.49 8.29 -34.21
C MET A 13 -10.68 8.23 -35.14
N ASP A 14 -11.89 8.59 -34.64
CA ASP A 14 -13.15 8.48 -35.36
C ASP A 14 -14.22 9.37 -34.72
N THR A 15 -15.37 9.42 -35.36
CA THR A 15 -16.62 9.99 -34.81
C THR A 15 -17.72 8.93 -34.94
N LEU A 16 -18.30 8.54 -33.80
CA LEU A 16 -19.26 7.44 -33.73
C LEU A 16 -20.41 7.77 -32.75
N ASP A 17 -21.46 6.99 -32.80
CA ASP A 17 -22.55 7.03 -31.82
C ASP A 17 -22.23 6.15 -30.60
N VAL A 18 -22.40 6.71 -29.41
CA VAL A 18 -22.25 6.01 -28.15
C VAL A 18 -23.53 6.20 -27.33
N GLY A 19 -24.38 5.20 -27.34
CA GLY A 19 -25.63 5.21 -26.57
C GLY A 19 -26.58 6.37 -26.96
N GLY A 20 -26.66 6.71 -28.25
CA GLY A 20 -27.50 7.72 -28.79
C GLY A 20 -26.87 9.13 -28.87
N ASP A 21 -25.67 9.31 -28.34
CA ASP A 21 -24.94 10.57 -28.41
C ASP A 21 -23.81 10.50 -29.45
N LYS A 22 -23.70 11.45 -30.32
CA LYS A 22 -22.62 11.57 -31.28
C LYS A 22 -21.35 12.00 -30.55
N CYS A 23 -20.31 11.16 -30.60
CA CYS A 23 -19.06 11.35 -29.86
C CYS A 23 -17.84 11.32 -30.79
N VAL A 24 -16.80 12.05 -30.41
CA VAL A 24 -15.47 11.85 -30.96
C VAL A 24 -14.75 10.79 -30.12
N ASP A 25 -14.11 9.83 -30.79
CA ASP A 25 -13.20 8.84 -30.20
C ASP A 25 -11.79 9.43 -30.15
N LEU A 26 -11.33 9.78 -28.96
CA LEU A 26 -10.05 10.41 -28.71
C LEU A 26 -9.12 9.41 -27.99
N ALA A 27 -8.16 8.86 -28.70
CA ALA A 27 -7.13 8.03 -28.10
C ALA A 27 -6.09 8.89 -27.37
N PHE A 28 -5.54 8.39 -26.29
CA PHE A 28 -4.47 9.05 -25.55
C PHE A 28 -3.41 8.06 -25.08
N VAL A 29 -2.16 8.52 -25.05
CA VAL A 29 -1.00 7.77 -24.57
C VAL A 29 -0.07 8.70 -23.79
N PRO A 30 0.63 8.23 -22.75
CA PRO A 30 1.63 9.02 -22.04
C PRO A 30 2.69 9.56 -23.00
N ALA A 31 3.11 10.81 -22.83
CA ALA A 31 4.21 11.42 -23.59
C ALA A 31 5.55 10.75 -23.28
N ASN A 32 5.71 10.23 -22.05
CA ASN A 32 6.86 9.42 -21.65
C ASN A 32 6.43 7.97 -21.49
N SER A 33 7.04 7.06 -22.26
CA SER A 33 6.76 5.62 -22.22
C SER A 33 7.10 4.93 -20.88
N GLU A 34 7.95 5.54 -20.06
CA GLU A 34 8.32 5.08 -18.72
C GLU A 34 7.35 5.58 -17.62
N SER A 35 6.38 6.41 -17.99
CA SER A 35 5.40 6.96 -17.07
C SER A 35 4.38 5.90 -16.65
N TYR A 36 3.99 5.91 -15.36
CA TYR A 36 2.88 5.09 -14.84
C TYR A 36 1.48 5.60 -15.26
N GLY A 37 1.41 6.40 -16.32
CA GLY A 37 0.15 6.87 -16.88
C GLY A 37 -0.60 5.78 -17.63
N PHE A 38 -1.92 5.88 -17.67
CA PHE A 38 -2.77 5.01 -18.48
C PHE A 38 -2.67 5.34 -19.97
N THR A 39 -2.85 4.36 -20.82
CA THR A 39 -3.26 4.54 -22.22
C THR A 39 -4.75 4.31 -22.34
N GLY A 40 -5.41 4.88 -23.34
CA GLY A 40 -6.85 4.61 -23.48
C GLY A 40 -7.58 5.42 -24.52
N ARG A 41 -8.90 5.49 -24.33
CA ARG A 41 -9.80 6.25 -25.19
C ARG A 41 -10.81 7.05 -24.36
N LEU A 42 -11.11 8.23 -24.82
CA LEU A 42 -12.17 9.11 -24.32
C LEU A 42 -13.21 9.26 -25.42
N TYR A 43 -14.45 9.03 -25.10
CA TYR A 43 -15.59 9.31 -25.97
C TYR A 43 -16.24 10.60 -25.48
N ILE A 44 -16.08 11.66 -26.26
CA ILE A 44 -16.48 13.02 -25.90
C ILE A 44 -17.64 13.45 -26.77
N THR A 45 -18.74 13.94 -26.17
CA THR A 45 -19.95 14.37 -26.91
C THR A 45 -19.67 15.56 -27.81
N LEU A 46 -20.33 15.58 -28.95
CA LEU A 46 -20.29 16.69 -29.97
C LEU A 46 -21.53 17.58 -29.93
N ASP A 47 -22.16 17.67 -28.76
CA ASP A 47 -23.36 18.48 -28.52
C ASP A 47 -23.07 19.96 -28.16
N GLY A 48 -21.79 20.34 -28.16
CA GLY A 48 -21.31 21.65 -27.74
C GLY A 48 -20.87 21.72 -26.27
N ASN A 49 -21.25 20.75 -25.43
CA ASN A 49 -20.83 20.68 -24.03
C ASN A 49 -19.52 19.90 -23.86
N TYR A 50 -19.15 19.07 -24.85
CA TYR A 50 -17.93 18.28 -24.86
C TYR A 50 -17.75 17.44 -23.60
N ALA A 51 -18.82 16.84 -23.12
CA ALA A 51 -18.79 15.98 -21.95
C ALA A 51 -18.16 14.64 -22.26
N VAL A 52 -17.50 14.05 -21.26
CA VAL A 52 -16.96 12.68 -21.36
C VAL A 52 -18.12 11.71 -21.16
N LYS A 53 -18.46 10.94 -22.19
CA LYS A 53 -19.52 9.91 -22.16
C LYS A 53 -19.01 8.55 -21.71
N LYS A 54 -17.79 8.19 -22.16
CA LYS A 54 -17.18 6.91 -21.85
C LYS A 54 -15.65 7.05 -21.81
N VAL A 55 -15.03 6.30 -20.89
CA VAL A 55 -13.57 6.24 -20.74
C VAL A 55 -13.12 4.78 -20.76
N LEU A 56 -12.10 4.48 -21.52
CA LEU A 56 -11.40 3.20 -21.50
C LEU A 56 -9.95 3.46 -21.07
N LEU A 57 -9.53 2.90 -19.96
CA LEU A 57 -8.16 3.01 -19.43
C LEU A 57 -7.50 1.63 -19.48
N ASN A 58 -6.27 1.58 -19.94
CA ASN A 58 -5.45 0.38 -19.92
C ASN A 58 -4.06 0.73 -19.39
N THR A 59 -3.43 -0.21 -18.69
CA THR A 59 -2.01 -0.08 -18.37
C THR A 59 -1.18 -0.28 -19.64
N PRO A 60 -0.13 0.55 -19.88
CA PRO A 60 0.80 0.32 -20.96
C PRO A 60 1.53 -1.02 -20.82
N ALA A 61 1.81 -1.68 -21.94
CA ALA A 61 2.39 -3.02 -21.97
C ALA A 61 3.81 -3.12 -21.39
N ASN A 62 4.54 -2.00 -21.37
CA ASN A 62 5.94 -1.92 -20.94
C ASN A 62 6.11 -1.50 -19.47
N ILE A 63 5.01 -1.22 -18.75
CA ILE A 63 5.08 -0.89 -17.33
C ILE A 63 5.11 -2.17 -16.50
N ASN A 64 6.08 -2.25 -15.60
CA ASN A 64 6.17 -3.34 -14.64
C ASN A 64 5.34 -3.02 -13.38
N LEU A 65 4.13 -3.53 -13.34
CA LEU A 65 3.31 -3.56 -12.14
C LEU A 65 3.52 -4.92 -11.47
N ASN A 66 4.05 -4.93 -10.26
CA ASN A 66 4.26 -6.18 -9.51
C ASN A 66 2.94 -6.97 -9.41
N TRP A 67 2.97 -8.25 -9.84
CA TRP A 67 1.86 -9.20 -9.84
C TRP A 67 0.66 -8.87 -10.74
N VAL A 68 0.58 -7.68 -11.33
CA VAL A 68 -0.47 -7.30 -12.27
C VAL A 68 0.06 -7.40 -13.70
N ASP A 69 -0.57 -8.24 -14.50
CA ASP A 69 -0.27 -8.38 -15.93
C ASP A 69 -1.02 -7.33 -16.77
N LYS A 70 -2.31 -7.19 -16.49
CA LYS A 70 -3.19 -6.24 -17.18
C LYS A 70 -4.20 -5.62 -16.22
N LEU A 71 -4.37 -4.32 -16.33
CA LEU A 71 -5.45 -3.58 -15.69
C LEU A 71 -6.21 -2.80 -16.77
N ARG A 72 -7.51 -3.01 -16.84
CA ARG A 72 -8.43 -2.28 -17.71
C ARG A 72 -9.56 -1.72 -16.86
N ILE A 73 -9.87 -0.44 -17.05
CA ILE A 73 -10.99 0.24 -16.41
C ILE A 73 -11.87 0.83 -17.50
N GLU A 74 -13.16 0.58 -17.42
CA GLU A 74 -14.18 1.17 -18.27
C GLU A 74 -15.13 1.96 -17.42
N GLN A 75 -15.31 3.24 -17.75
CA GLN A 75 -16.23 4.14 -17.06
C GLN A 75 -17.26 4.66 -18.03
N GLU A 76 -18.51 4.64 -17.64
CA GLU A 76 -19.63 5.18 -18.40
C GLU A 76 -20.31 6.28 -17.59
N PHE A 77 -20.62 7.38 -18.25
CA PHE A 77 -21.22 8.56 -17.64
C PHE A 77 -22.63 8.78 -18.19
N LYS A 78 -23.53 9.24 -17.34
CA LYS A 78 -24.89 9.63 -17.71
C LYS A 78 -25.13 11.10 -17.43
N GLN A 79 -25.99 11.71 -18.24
CA GLN A 79 -26.46 13.04 -18.00
C GLN A 79 -27.67 13.01 -17.09
N MET A 80 -27.64 13.83 -16.05
CA MET A 80 -28.76 14.05 -15.12
C MET A 80 -29.77 15.06 -15.72
N PRO A 81 -31.02 15.12 -15.20
CA PRO A 81 -32.02 16.06 -15.66
C PRO A 81 -31.59 17.54 -15.58
N ASP A 82 -30.67 17.88 -14.70
CA ASP A 82 -30.09 19.22 -14.56
C ASP A 82 -28.90 19.47 -15.49
N SER A 83 -28.68 18.60 -16.47
CA SER A 83 -27.57 18.60 -17.42
C SER A 83 -26.19 18.30 -16.83
N THR A 84 -26.07 17.95 -15.56
CA THR A 84 -24.81 17.51 -14.95
C THR A 84 -24.46 16.11 -15.42
N TRP A 85 -23.19 15.87 -15.79
CA TRP A 85 -22.69 14.53 -16.11
C TRP A 85 -22.12 13.87 -14.87
N VAL A 86 -22.52 12.63 -14.62
CA VAL A 86 -22.10 11.83 -13.46
C VAL A 86 -21.65 10.44 -13.90
N LEU A 87 -20.78 9.82 -13.13
CA LEU A 87 -20.37 8.43 -13.35
C LEU A 87 -21.57 7.51 -13.11
N ASP A 88 -21.92 6.70 -14.08
CA ASP A 88 -23.03 5.74 -13.99
C ASP A 88 -22.54 4.34 -13.62
N GLN A 89 -21.53 3.88 -14.35
CA GLN A 89 -20.98 2.54 -14.17
C GLN A 89 -19.46 2.53 -14.32
N GLU A 90 -18.80 1.69 -13.52
CA GLU A 90 -17.38 1.40 -13.65
C GLU A 90 -17.14 -0.10 -13.65
N ASN A 91 -16.45 -0.59 -14.66
CA ASN A 91 -15.95 -1.96 -14.76
C ASN A 91 -14.42 -1.95 -14.63
N THR A 92 -13.90 -2.66 -13.65
CA THR A 92 -12.46 -2.84 -13.45
C THR A 92 -12.09 -4.32 -13.66
N PHE A 93 -11.21 -4.58 -14.60
CA PHE A 93 -10.70 -5.91 -14.94
C PHE A 93 -9.22 -5.98 -14.61
N VAL A 94 -8.81 -6.98 -13.83
CA VAL A 94 -7.42 -7.16 -13.43
C VAL A 94 -7.00 -8.60 -13.64
N ASN A 95 -5.89 -8.78 -14.33
CA ASN A 95 -5.21 -10.07 -14.43
C ASN A 95 -4.00 -10.07 -13.50
N PHE A 96 -3.94 -11.04 -12.59
CA PHE A 96 -2.84 -11.22 -11.64
C PHE A 96 -2.04 -12.47 -11.94
N TYR A 97 -0.76 -12.46 -11.65
CA TYR A 97 0.06 -13.65 -11.52
C TYR A 97 0.83 -13.61 -10.19
N VAL A 98 0.83 -14.73 -9.46
CA VAL A 98 1.62 -14.85 -8.22
C VAL A 98 3.08 -15.12 -8.56
N VAL A 99 3.30 -15.95 -9.60
CA VAL A 99 4.61 -16.28 -10.14
C VAL A 99 4.56 -16.11 -11.65
N LYS A 100 5.51 -15.39 -12.22
CA LYS A 100 5.60 -15.15 -13.67
C LYS A 100 5.66 -16.49 -14.42
N GLY A 101 4.80 -16.66 -15.43
CA GLY A 101 4.70 -17.90 -16.22
C GLY A 101 3.73 -18.93 -15.64
N THR A 102 3.06 -18.67 -14.53
CA THR A 102 1.99 -19.52 -13.99
C THR A 102 0.61 -19.07 -14.49
N GLN A 103 -0.42 -19.86 -14.15
CA GLN A 103 -1.82 -19.54 -14.46
C GLN A 103 -2.22 -18.22 -13.78
N GLN A 104 -2.83 -17.34 -14.58
CA GLN A 104 -3.28 -16.03 -14.10
C GLN A 104 -4.61 -16.15 -13.33
N LEU A 105 -4.77 -15.31 -12.32
CA LEU A 105 -6.05 -15.06 -11.67
C LEU A 105 -6.71 -13.85 -12.31
N TYR A 106 -7.98 -13.98 -12.61
CA TYR A 106 -8.80 -12.91 -13.18
C TYR A 106 -9.76 -12.37 -12.14
N ALA A 107 -9.75 -11.06 -11.93
CA ALA A 107 -10.70 -10.34 -11.11
C ALA A 107 -11.50 -9.35 -11.94
N HIS A 108 -12.81 -9.31 -11.73
CA HIS A 108 -13.72 -8.33 -12.31
C HIS A 108 -14.52 -7.68 -11.19
N GLN A 109 -14.52 -6.37 -11.16
CA GLN A 109 -15.33 -5.56 -10.26
C GLN A 109 -16.24 -4.66 -11.09
N LEU A 110 -17.55 -4.77 -10.83
CA LEU A 110 -18.56 -3.88 -11.37
C LEU A 110 -19.07 -2.98 -10.25
N ARG A 111 -19.03 -1.66 -10.48
CA ARG A 111 -19.61 -0.64 -9.62
C ARG A 111 -20.70 0.10 -10.36
N ASN A 112 -21.83 0.26 -9.72
CA ASN A 112 -22.93 1.10 -10.16
C ASN A 112 -23.07 2.30 -9.23
N TYR A 113 -23.33 3.45 -9.80
CA TYR A 113 -23.49 4.70 -9.08
C TYR A 113 -24.91 5.23 -9.32
N ASP A 114 -25.66 5.44 -8.24
CA ASP A 114 -27.03 5.87 -8.27
C ASP A 114 -27.32 6.86 -7.14
N ASN A 115 -28.52 7.49 -7.14
CA ASN A 115 -28.98 8.37 -6.09
C ASN A 115 -28.04 9.55 -5.78
N TYR A 116 -27.52 10.20 -6.82
CA TYR A 116 -26.67 11.37 -6.66
C TYR A 116 -27.41 12.52 -5.95
N ASN A 117 -26.82 13.03 -4.87
CA ASN A 117 -27.31 14.20 -4.16
C ASN A 117 -26.20 15.25 -4.04
N PHE A 118 -26.37 16.37 -4.74
CA PHE A 118 -25.41 17.49 -4.74
C PHE A 118 -25.71 18.53 -3.65
N ASN A 119 -26.88 18.45 -2.99
CA ASN A 119 -27.31 19.35 -1.94
C ASN A 119 -27.27 18.69 -0.57
N VAL A 120 -26.11 18.20 -0.15
CA VAL A 120 -25.94 17.55 1.14
C VAL A 120 -26.02 18.60 2.25
N GLN A 121 -27.11 18.56 3.05
CA GLN A 121 -27.19 19.34 4.28
C GLN A 121 -26.24 18.69 5.33
N ASN A 122 -25.52 19.53 6.08
CA ASN A 122 -24.49 19.08 7.03
C ASN A 122 -23.31 18.33 6.38
N ALA A 123 -22.80 18.86 5.27
CA ALA A 123 -21.64 18.29 4.57
C ALA A 123 -20.45 18.00 5.51
N ASP A 124 -20.23 18.84 6.52
CA ASP A 124 -19.13 18.66 7.50
C ASP A 124 -19.31 17.39 8.34
N SER A 125 -20.54 16.97 8.66
CA SER A 125 -20.78 15.72 9.39
C SER A 125 -20.57 14.47 8.56
N VAL A 126 -20.76 14.58 7.25
CA VAL A 126 -20.58 13.46 6.29
C VAL A 126 -19.17 13.39 5.79
N PHE A 127 -18.56 14.51 5.41
CA PHE A 127 -17.22 14.57 4.81
C PHE A 127 -16.12 14.94 5.81
N GLY A 128 -16.46 15.36 7.03
CA GLY A 128 -15.51 15.61 8.11
C GLY A 128 -15.08 14.36 8.88
N LEU A 129 -15.52 13.17 8.44
CA LEU A 129 -15.07 11.90 9.01
C LEU A 129 -13.60 11.69 8.74
N LEU A 130 -12.88 11.26 9.77
CA LEU A 130 -11.46 10.96 9.69
C LEU A 130 -11.22 9.71 8.83
N GLY A 131 -10.49 9.87 7.74
CA GLY A 131 -10.12 8.80 6.83
C GLY A 131 -10.88 8.81 5.49
N ALA A 132 -10.21 8.33 4.45
CA ALA A 132 -10.76 8.24 3.09
C ALA A 132 -11.85 7.17 2.95
N LEU A 133 -11.93 6.23 3.90
CA LEU A 133 -12.91 5.15 3.95
C LEU A 133 -13.43 4.99 5.37
N HIS A 134 -14.74 5.07 5.55
CA HIS A 134 -15.41 4.75 6.79
C HIS A 134 -16.36 3.57 6.58
N VAL A 135 -16.05 2.42 7.19
CA VAL A 135 -16.87 1.22 7.11
C VAL A 135 -17.69 1.11 8.39
N LEU A 136 -19.00 1.18 8.26
CA LEU A 136 -19.90 0.99 9.40
C LEU A 136 -19.79 -0.43 9.95
N PRO A 137 -19.89 -0.63 11.28
CA PRO A 137 -19.78 -1.96 11.88
C PRO A 137 -20.79 -2.97 11.30
N GLU A 138 -21.96 -2.50 10.89
CA GLU A 138 -23.04 -3.31 10.33
C GLU A 138 -22.82 -3.68 8.85
N ALA A 139 -21.90 -3.02 8.15
CA ALA A 139 -21.72 -3.18 6.70
C ALA A 139 -21.38 -4.63 6.30
N THR A 140 -20.64 -5.34 7.15
CA THR A 140 -20.25 -6.74 6.92
C THR A 140 -21.22 -7.76 7.50
N ALA A 141 -22.23 -7.33 8.27
CA ALA A 141 -23.19 -8.18 8.97
C ALA A 141 -24.57 -8.21 8.28
N GLN A 142 -24.70 -7.59 7.11
CA GLN A 142 -25.97 -7.52 6.39
C GLN A 142 -26.40 -8.90 5.88
N PRO A 143 -27.71 -9.28 6.04
CA PRO A 143 -28.21 -10.55 5.54
C PRO A 143 -28.26 -10.59 4.00
N ASP A 144 -28.29 -11.79 3.42
CA ASP A 144 -28.37 -11.98 1.98
C ASP A 144 -29.59 -11.30 1.33
N THR A 145 -30.70 -11.22 2.08
CA THR A 145 -31.92 -10.49 1.63
C THR A 145 -31.66 -9.01 1.41
N PHE A 146 -30.85 -8.39 2.25
CA PHE A 146 -30.46 -6.99 2.08
C PHE A 146 -29.74 -6.80 0.74
N TRP A 147 -28.75 -7.64 0.45
CA TRP A 147 -27.99 -7.59 -0.81
C TRP A 147 -28.85 -7.85 -2.05
N THR A 148 -29.82 -8.77 -1.94
CA THR A 148 -30.74 -9.07 -3.04
C THR A 148 -31.62 -7.89 -3.40
N HIS A 149 -32.10 -7.12 -2.40
CA HIS A 149 -32.97 -5.96 -2.63
C HIS A 149 -32.19 -4.71 -3.03
N ASN A 150 -30.99 -4.52 -2.50
CA ASN A 150 -30.23 -3.30 -2.70
C ASN A 150 -29.22 -3.38 -3.85
N ARG A 151 -29.11 -4.55 -4.49
CA ARG A 151 -28.21 -4.70 -5.65
C ARG A 151 -28.90 -4.18 -6.90
N PRO A 152 -28.39 -3.10 -7.57
CA PRO A 152 -29.04 -2.52 -8.76
C PRO A 152 -28.94 -3.47 -9.97
N ILE A 153 -27.90 -4.27 -10.06
CA ILE A 153 -27.73 -5.30 -11.10
C ILE A 153 -27.78 -6.67 -10.46
N PRO A 154 -28.74 -7.56 -10.83
CA PRO A 154 -28.79 -8.90 -10.28
C PRO A 154 -27.54 -9.71 -10.66
N LEU A 155 -27.15 -10.64 -9.79
CA LEU A 155 -26.07 -11.58 -10.09
C LEU A 155 -26.45 -12.44 -11.29
N LYS A 156 -25.48 -12.74 -12.13
CA LYS A 156 -25.62 -13.76 -13.17
C LYS A 156 -25.59 -15.15 -12.55
N GLU A 157 -26.22 -16.13 -13.18
CA GLU A 157 -26.25 -17.53 -12.69
C GLU A 157 -24.87 -18.07 -12.32
N LYS A 158 -23.82 -17.73 -13.10
CA LYS A 158 -22.44 -18.15 -12.81
C LYS A 158 -21.85 -17.49 -11.56
N GLU A 159 -22.26 -16.27 -11.25
CA GLU A 159 -21.80 -15.53 -10.08
C GLU A 159 -22.47 -16.05 -8.80
N ASP A 160 -23.76 -16.40 -8.88
CA ASP A 160 -24.48 -17.06 -7.79
C ASP A 160 -23.90 -18.47 -7.50
N ALA A 161 -23.65 -19.26 -8.53
CA ALA A 161 -23.00 -20.55 -8.39
C ALA A 161 -21.59 -20.44 -7.79
N LEU A 162 -20.84 -19.38 -8.13
CA LEU A 162 -19.54 -19.13 -7.53
C LEU A 162 -19.64 -18.74 -6.05
N LYS A 163 -20.64 -17.97 -5.66
CA LYS A 163 -20.92 -17.62 -4.25
C LYS A 163 -21.18 -18.88 -3.41
N ASP A 164 -22.03 -19.78 -3.92
CA ASP A 164 -22.35 -21.04 -3.25
C ASP A 164 -21.13 -21.96 -3.16
N LEU A 165 -20.34 -22.05 -4.23
CA LEU A 165 -19.09 -22.81 -4.24
C LEU A 165 -18.10 -22.28 -3.21
N LEU A 166 -17.89 -20.96 -3.14
CA LEU A 166 -17.02 -20.33 -2.14
C LEU A 166 -17.52 -20.58 -0.71
N GLY A 167 -18.84 -20.55 -0.50
CA GLY A 167 -19.47 -20.88 0.78
C GLY A 167 -19.19 -22.34 1.19
N GLN A 168 -19.20 -23.28 0.25
CA GLN A 168 -18.84 -24.68 0.49
C GLN A 168 -17.33 -24.86 0.72
N LEU A 169 -16.49 -24.21 -0.09
CA LEU A 169 -15.03 -24.26 0.05
C LEU A 169 -14.55 -23.71 1.40
N ARG A 170 -15.16 -22.67 1.93
CA ARG A 170 -14.86 -22.14 3.26
C ARG A 170 -15.15 -23.12 4.41
N LYS A 171 -15.94 -24.17 4.18
CA LYS A 171 -16.15 -25.25 5.15
C LYS A 171 -15.03 -26.30 5.12
N VAL A 172 -14.19 -26.28 4.09
CA VAL A 172 -13.07 -27.23 3.94
C VAL A 172 -11.84 -26.71 4.69
N PRO A 173 -11.32 -27.45 5.71
CA PRO A 173 -10.17 -27.00 6.52
C PRO A 173 -8.92 -26.68 5.69
N ALA A 174 -8.62 -27.47 4.66
CA ALA A 174 -7.48 -27.25 3.76
C ALA A 174 -7.61 -25.94 2.98
N PHE A 175 -8.81 -25.58 2.52
CA PHE A 175 -9.06 -24.31 1.84
C PHE A 175 -8.85 -23.12 2.79
N ASN A 176 -9.34 -23.21 4.03
CA ASN A 176 -9.11 -22.18 5.04
C ASN A 176 -7.63 -22.03 5.39
N ALA A 177 -6.87 -23.13 5.41
CA ALA A 177 -5.42 -23.08 5.62
C ALA A 177 -4.72 -22.32 4.47
N ILE A 178 -5.12 -22.55 3.22
CA ILE A 178 -4.59 -21.83 2.05
C ILE A 178 -4.91 -20.34 2.16
N ILE A 179 -6.15 -19.98 2.47
CA ILE A 179 -6.54 -18.57 2.63
C ILE A 179 -5.75 -17.88 3.76
N LYS A 180 -5.62 -18.53 4.93
CA LYS A 180 -4.81 -18.00 6.03
C LYS A 180 -3.34 -17.86 5.64
N THR A 181 -2.78 -18.82 4.92
CA THR A 181 -1.40 -18.74 4.44
C THR A 181 -1.24 -17.56 3.47
N ALA A 182 -2.17 -17.38 2.53
CA ALA A 182 -2.17 -16.24 1.62
C ALA A 182 -2.30 -14.90 2.38
N GLU A 183 -3.17 -14.83 3.38
CA GLU A 183 -3.30 -13.64 4.24
C GLU A 183 -1.98 -13.32 4.96
N ILE A 184 -1.32 -14.32 5.54
CA ILE A 184 -0.01 -14.15 6.20
C ILE A 184 1.06 -13.71 5.20
N LEU A 185 1.07 -14.25 3.99
CA LEU A 185 2.03 -13.85 2.95
C LEU A 185 1.81 -12.39 2.50
N ILE A 186 0.56 -11.94 2.43
CA ILE A 186 0.20 -10.58 2.01
C ILE A 186 0.43 -9.59 3.15
N THR A 187 -0.07 -9.88 4.34
CA THR A 187 0.02 -8.97 5.50
C THR A 187 1.37 -9.04 6.19
N GLY A 188 2.04 -10.17 6.09
CA GLY A 188 3.28 -10.46 6.82
C GLY A 188 3.07 -10.82 8.29
N TYR A 189 1.84 -10.81 8.81
CA TYR A 189 1.57 -10.97 10.24
C TYR A 189 0.62 -12.13 10.55
N ILE A 190 0.84 -12.76 11.70
CA ILE A 190 -0.02 -13.81 12.27
C ILE A 190 -0.72 -13.22 13.49
N PRO A 191 -2.04 -13.03 13.45
CA PRO A 191 -2.80 -12.57 14.60
C PRO A 191 -2.86 -13.65 15.69
N THR A 192 -2.82 -13.24 16.95
CA THR A 192 -2.89 -14.18 18.10
C THR A 192 -4.30 -14.73 18.34
N ALA A 193 -5.32 -14.16 17.74
CA ALA A 193 -6.69 -14.67 17.76
C ALA A 193 -7.25 -14.79 16.35
N ASN A 194 -8.21 -15.70 16.17
CA ASN A 194 -8.89 -15.87 14.88
C ASN A 194 -9.77 -14.68 14.49
N ASP A 195 -10.22 -13.90 15.46
CA ASP A 195 -11.00 -12.67 15.26
C ASP A 195 -10.10 -11.45 15.50
N LYS A 196 -10.00 -10.58 14.50
CA LYS A 196 -9.25 -9.32 14.59
C LYS A 196 -9.77 -8.41 15.72
N LYS A 197 -11.07 -8.47 16.05
CA LYS A 197 -11.68 -7.68 17.13
C LYS A 197 -11.16 -7.99 18.52
N VAL A 198 -10.54 -9.16 18.73
CA VAL A 198 -10.00 -9.59 20.01
C VAL A 198 -8.49 -9.81 20.00
N THR A 199 -7.86 -9.70 18.83
CA THR A 199 -6.40 -9.86 18.68
C THR A 199 -5.70 -8.70 19.37
N LYS A 200 -4.84 -9.01 20.36
CA LYS A 200 -4.06 -8.03 21.13
C LYS A 200 -2.63 -7.90 20.68
N PHE A 201 -2.14 -8.89 19.94
CA PHE A 201 -0.77 -8.94 19.47
C PHE A 201 -0.70 -9.69 18.13
N ASP A 202 0.07 -9.14 17.18
CA ASP A 202 0.35 -9.74 15.88
C ASP A 202 1.83 -10.14 15.80
N PHE A 203 2.10 -11.42 15.52
CA PHE A 203 3.46 -11.92 15.28
C PHE A 203 3.91 -11.61 13.86
N GLY A 204 5.13 -11.12 13.70
CA GLY A 204 5.70 -10.83 12.38
C GLY A 204 6.71 -9.68 12.38
N PRO A 205 7.09 -9.18 11.21
CA PRO A 205 6.67 -9.69 9.89
C PRO A 205 7.34 -11.03 9.53
N MET A 206 6.54 -11.98 9.05
CA MET A 206 6.95 -13.36 8.79
C MET A 206 7.94 -13.50 7.63
N ASN A 207 7.86 -12.62 6.64
CA ASN A 207 8.76 -12.58 5.48
C ASN A 207 10.22 -12.26 5.85
N THR A 208 10.48 -11.77 7.07
CA THR A 208 11.82 -11.46 7.57
C THR A 208 12.29 -12.41 8.67
N THR A 209 11.52 -13.46 8.97
CA THR A 209 11.84 -14.44 10.03
C THR A 209 13.15 -15.17 9.73
N PHE A 210 13.38 -15.50 8.46
CA PHE A 210 14.59 -16.16 8.03
C PHE A 210 15.25 -15.35 6.91
N SER A 211 16.54 -15.11 7.03
CA SER A 211 17.37 -14.48 6.02
C SER A 211 18.81 -14.98 6.11
N ALA A 212 19.60 -14.69 5.09
CA ALA A 212 21.01 -15.02 5.09
C ALA A 212 21.83 -13.92 4.42
N ASN A 213 23.00 -13.61 4.99
CA ASN A 213 23.99 -12.73 4.39
C ASN A 213 25.40 -13.16 4.81
N HIS A 214 26.44 -12.63 4.16
CA HIS A 214 27.82 -13.01 4.42
C HIS A 214 28.31 -12.69 5.83
N LEU A 215 27.81 -11.64 6.45
CA LEU A 215 28.23 -11.20 7.76
C LEU A 215 27.57 -12.04 8.87
N GLU A 216 26.26 -12.21 8.78
CA GLU A 216 25.47 -12.88 9.82
C GLU A 216 25.37 -14.39 9.63
N GLY A 217 25.64 -14.88 8.40
CA GLY A 217 25.32 -16.26 8.03
C GLY A 217 23.81 -16.45 7.89
N PHE A 218 23.29 -17.50 8.51
CA PHE A 218 21.85 -17.69 8.65
C PHE A 218 21.34 -16.82 9.81
N ARG A 219 20.31 -16.05 9.53
CA ARG A 219 19.68 -15.15 10.51
C ARG A 219 18.26 -15.59 10.80
N MET A 220 17.92 -15.72 12.07
CA MET A 220 16.58 -15.90 12.58
C MET A 220 16.09 -14.62 13.26
N ARG A 221 14.84 -14.24 13.01
CA ARG A 221 14.19 -13.07 13.61
C ARG A 221 12.81 -13.44 14.13
N VAL A 222 12.50 -13.02 15.35
CA VAL A 222 11.16 -13.14 15.95
C VAL A 222 10.74 -11.78 16.43
N GLY A 223 9.55 -11.37 16.05
CA GLY A 223 9.00 -10.06 16.40
C GLY A 223 7.49 -9.98 16.29
N GLY A 224 6.97 -8.79 16.50
CA GLY A 224 5.56 -8.51 16.39
C GLY A 224 5.19 -7.12 16.89
N MET A 225 3.89 -6.89 16.98
CA MET A 225 3.33 -5.61 17.41
C MET A 225 2.05 -5.79 18.23
N THR A 226 1.81 -4.89 19.16
CA THR A 226 0.53 -4.80 19.86
C THR A 226 -0.52 -4.14 18.96
N THR A 227 -1.79 -4.44 19.24
CA THR A 227 -2.93 -3.83 18.55
C THR A 227 -3.71 -2.89 19.48
N ALA A 228 -4.60 -2.09 18.93
CA ALA A 228 -5.49 -1.22 19.68
C ALA A 228 -6.42 -1.97 20.65
N ASN A 229 -6.64 -3.27 20.44
CA ASN A 229 -7.39 -4.12 21.38
C ASN A 229 -6.65 -4.35 22.71
N LEU A 230 -5.34 -4.14 22.75
CA LEU A 230 -4.58 -4.10 24.00
C LEU A 230 -4.69 -2.72 24.65
N ASN A 231 -4.38 -1.69 23.86
CA ASN A 231 -4.54 -0.28 24.26
C ASN A 231 -4.67 0.58 23.00
N PRO A 232 -5.74 1.41 22.85
CA PRO A 232 -5.98 2.19 21.64
C PRO A 232 -5.08 3.42 21.47
N TYR A 233 -4.25 3.73 22.47
CA TYR A 233 -3.35 4.88 22.47
C TYR A 233 -1.86 4.50 22.60
N TRP A 234 -1.55 3.33 23.16
CA TRP A 234 -0.18 2.87 23.37
C TRP A 234 0.12 1.61 22.59
N PHE A 235 1.18 1.68 21.81
CA PHE A 235 1.62 0.58 20.96
C PHE A 235 3.08 0.26 21.23
N ALA A 236 3.40 -1.02 21.17
CA ALA A 236 4.76 -1.53 21.22
C ALA A 236 4.97 -2.45 20.03
N SER A 237 6.05 -2.28 19.31
CA SER A 237 6.47 -3.19 18.24
C SER A 237 7.97 -3.42 18.31
N GLY A 238 8.43 -4.53 17.77
CA GLY A 238 9.85 -4.80 17.74
C GLY A 238 10.18 -6.25 17.40
N TYR A 239 11.48 -6.55 17.48
CA TYR A 239 12.00 -7.89 17.22
C TYR A 239 13.31 -8.15 17.93
N LEU A 240 13.63 -9.44 18.03
CA LEU A 240 14.96 -9.96 18.33
C LEU A 240 15.43 -10.78 17.12
N ALA A 241 16.70 -10.66 16.78
CA ALA A 241 17.33 -11.46 15.72
C ALA A 241 18.70 -11.96 16.12
N TYR A 242 19.08 -13.12 15.60
CA TYR A 242 20.37 -13.75 15.85
C TYR A 242 20.98 -14.27 14.54
N GLY A 243 22.25 -13.95 14.31
CA GLY A 243 23.04 -14.46 13.20
C GLY A 243 24.01 -15.53 13.62
N THR A 244 24.13 -16.59 12.83
CA THR A 244 24.96 -17.76 13.16
C THR A 244 26.46 -17.50 13.04
N ASN A 245 26.89 -16.62 12.12
CA ASN A 245 28.30 -16.31 11.90
C ASN A 245 28.81 -15.24 12.87
N ASP A 246 28.11 -14.11 12.95
CA ASP A 246 28.53 -13.00 13.80
C ASP A 246 28.18 -13.21 15.28
N ARG A 247 27.29 -14.17 15.58
CA ARG A 247 26.84 -14.57 16.92
C ARG A 247 26.36 -13.40 17.78
N LYS A 248 25.83 -12.34 17.13
CA LYS A 248 25.32 -11.16 17.81
C LYS A 248 23.80 -11.21 17.86
N ILE A 249 23.23 -10.73 18.98
CA ILE A 249 21.81 -10.46 19.10
C ILE A 249 21.55 -9.05 18.61
N LYS A 250 20.64 -8.92 17.66
CA LYS A 250 20.12 -7.67 17.14
C LYS A 250 18.71 -7.47 17.66
N TYR A 251 18.28 -6.23 17.74
CA TYR A 251 16.95 -5.92 18.24
C TYR A 251 16.43 -4.60 17.67
N ASN A 252 15.14 -4.49 17.64
CA ASN A 252 14.43 -3.24 17.48
C ASN A 252 13.29 -3.20 18.51
N LEU A 253 13.13 -2.09 19.16
CA LEU A 253 12.00 -1.78 20.03
C LEU A 253 11.46 -0.40 19.64
N LYS A 254 10.19 -0.34 19.32
CA LYS A 254 9.47 0.90 19.08
C LYS A 254 8.31 0.98 20.06
N LEU A 255 8.24 2.07 20.80
CA LEU A 255 7.12 2.44 21.66
C LEU A 255 6.45 3.67 21.07
N THR A 256 5.15 3.61 20.86
CA THR A 256 4.38 4.70 20.27
C THR A 256 3.22 5.08 21.16
N HIS A 257 3.11 6.37 21.44
CA HIS A 257 1.91 6.98 21.98
C HIS A 257 1.16 7.68 20.85
N SER A 258 -0.07 7.27 20.58
CA SER A 258 -0.97 7.94 19.66
C SER A 258 -1.87 8.92 20.40
N PHE A 259 -1.91 10.17 19.97
CA PHE A 259 -2.80 11.21 20.52
C PHE A 259 -4.23 11.07 19.97
N THR A 260 -4.44 10.17 19.00
CA THR A 260 -5.75 9.82 18.46
C THR A 260 -6.06 8.37 18.77
N LYS A 261 -7.31 8.06 19.11
CA LYS A 261 -7.77 6.68 19.29
C LYS A 261 -7.61 5.91 18.00
N LYS A 262 -7.00 4.72 18.06
CA LYS A 262 -6.82 3.80 16.93
C LYS A 262 -7.78 2.63 17.05
N GLU A 263 -8.13 2.02 15.92
CA GLU A 263 -9.01 0.86 15.86
C GLU A 263 -8.24 -0.47 15.87
N TYR A 264 -7.05 -0.50 15.21
CA TYR A 264 -6.24 -1.71 15.16
C TYR A 264 -4.73 -1.43 15.23
N HIS A 265 -4.17 -0.58 14.36
CA HIS A 265 -2.74 -0.30 14.30
C HIS A 265 -2.38 1.16 14.58
N GLU A 266 -1.16 1.39 15.07
CA GLU A 266 -0.61 2.75 15.32
C GLU A 266 -0.55 3.64 14.08
N GLY A 267 -0.40 3.03 12.89
CA GLY A 267 -0.26 3.73 11.61
C GLY A 267 -1.57 4.11 10.92
N GLU A 268 -2.73 3.85 11.53
CA GLU A 268 -4.03 4.26 10.96
C GLU A 268 -4.13 5.78 10.87
N ASN A 269 -4.69 6.24 9.74
CA ASN A 269 -4.91 7.66 9.50
C ASN A 269 -6.09 8.22 10.34
N PRO A 270 -6.03 9.49 10.77
CA PRO A 270 -4.88 10.36 10.70
C PRO A 270 -3.81 9.98 11.73
N VAL A 271 -2.56 10.01 11.32
CA VAL A 271 -1.43 9.78 12.22
C VAL A 271 -1.26 11.00 13.12
N ASN A 272 -1.10 10.76 14.43
CA ASN A 272 -0.71 11.77 15.41
C ASN A 272 0.02 11.06 16.54
N ASN A 273 1.30 10.77 16.33
CA ASN A 273 2.05 9.81 17.12
C ASN A 273 3.38 10.40 17.61
N LEU A 274 3.71 10.10 18.87
CA LEU A 274 5.05 10.26 19.42
C LEU A 274 5.65 8.86 19.57
N SER A 275 6.79 8.61 18.95
CA SER A 275 7.45 7.30 18.95
C SER A 275 8.87 7.40 19.47
N PHE A 276 9.26 6.46 20.34
CA PHE A 276 10.64 6.21 20.73
C PHE A 276 11.09 4.89 20.12
N ILE A 277 12.25 4.90 19.43
CA ILE A 277 12.80 3.75 18.75
C ILE A 277 14.21 3.51 19.27
N GLN A 278 14.47 2.29 19.70
CA GLN A 278 15.80 1.81 20.06
C GLN A 278 16.12 0.60 19.21
N GLU A 279 17.24 0.68 18.47
CA GLU A 279 17.59 -0.36 17.51
C GLU A 279 19.08 -0.66 17.52
N TYR A 280 19.41 -1.93 17.32
CA TYR A 280 20.73 -2.42 16.99
C TYR A 280 20.62 -3.50 15.92
N ASP A 281 21.05 -3.20 14.71
CA ASP A 281 20.94 -4.13 13.58
C ASP A 281 22.05 -3.92 12.54
N VAL A 282 22.08 -4.79 11.52
CA VAL A 282 23.01 -4.77 10.40
C VAL A 282 22.38 -4.10 9.22
N TYR A 283 23.12 -3.19 8.57
CA TYR A 283 22.70 -2.47 7.38
C TYR A 283 23.76 -2.50 6.29
N THR A 284 23.30 -2.45 5.06
CA THR A 284 24.13 -2.18 3.89
C THR A 284 24.10 -0.67 3.62
N PRO A 285 25.25 0.03 3.61
CA PRO A 285 25.27 1.46 3.33
C PRO A 285 24.64 1.79 1.99
N GLY A 286 23.78 2.82 1.95
CA GLY A 286 23.10 3.29 0.73
C GLY A 286 21.95 2.41 0.27
N GLN A 287 21.49 1.45 1.07
CA GLN A 287 20.36 0.60 0.77
C GLN A 287 19.19 0.89 1.72
N ASP A 288 18.18 1.62 1.22
CA ASP A 288 17.01 2.01 2.02
C ASP A 288 15.92 0.92 2.08
N PHE A 289 15.97 -0.08 1.20
CA PHE A 289 14.97 -1.14 1.12
C PHE A 289 15.54 -2.49 1.52
N ILE A 290 14.97 -3.05 2.59
CA ILE A 290 15.16 -4.47 2.96
C ILE A 290 14.14 -5.32 2.18
N PHE A 291 14.19 -5.29 0.87
CA PHE A 291 13.66 -6.42 0.13
C PHE A 291 14.76 -7.48 0.08
N VAL A 292 14.40 -8.70 0.43
CA VAL A 292 15.23 -9.88 0.18
C VAL A 292 15.40 -9.99 -1.33
N ALA A 293 16.30 -9.18 -1.86
CA ALA A 293 16.79 -9.41 -3.20
C ALA A 293 17.67 -10.65 -3.09
N TRP A 294 17.13 -11.79 -3.42
CA TRP A 294 17.91 -12.92 -3.89
C TRP A 294 18.58 -12.48 -5.19
N LYS A 295 19.52 -11.55 -5.06
CA LYS A 295 20.37 -11.19 -6.18
C LYS A 295 21.33 -12.36 -6.32
N VAL A 296 21.05 -13.20 -7.29
CA VAL A 296 22.05 -14.10 -7.87
C VAL A 296 23.11 -13.19 -8.50
N GLY A 297 24.13 -12.83 -7.74
CA GLY A 297 25.17 -11.90 -8.12
C GLY A 297 26.22 -11.80 -7.00
N GLU A 298 27.19 -10.92 -7.18
CA GLU A 298 28.27 -10.73 -6.20
C GLU A 298 27.72 -10.41 -4.80
N PRO A 299 28.24 -11.09 -3.78
CA PRO A 299 27.76 -10.91 -2.41
C PRO A 299 28.05 -9.50 -1.92
N VAL A 300 27.05 -8.86 -1.29
CA VAL A 300 27.24 -7.58 -0.61
C VAL A 300 28.09 -7.83 0.63
N THR A 301 29.34 -7.37 0.61
CA THR A 301 30.33 -7.57 1.67
C THR A 301 30.53 -6.33 2.53
N LYS A 302 30.17 -5.13 2.04
CA LYS A 302 30.27 -3.86 2.79
C LYS A 302 29.00 -3.68 3.63
N MET A 303 29.12 -3.87 4.93
CA MET A 303 28.03 -3.79 5.87
C MET A 303 28.44 -2.96 7.11
N GLN A 304 27.47 -2.57 7.89
CA GLN A 304 27.70 -1.84 9.15
C GLN A 304 26.69 -2.28 10.20
N TYR A 305 27.13 -2.31 11.46
CA TYR A 305 26.20 -2.37 12.59
C TYR A 305 25.77 -0.94 12.93
N ILE A 306 24.48 -0.75 13.06
CA ILE A 306 23.92 0.53 13.48
C ILE A 306 23.25 0.34 14.84
N ARG A 307 23.65 1.16 15.82
CA ARG A 307 22.92 1.33 17.07
C ARG A 307 22.32 2.72 17.09
N LYS A 308 21.00 2.82 17.10
CA LYS A 308 20.32 4.12 17.07
C LYS A 308 19.23 4.26 18.12
N SER A 309 19.08 5.46 18.61
CA SER A 309 17.98 5.92 19.45
C SER A 309 17.31 7.08 18.73
N VAL A 310 15.99 6.97 18.53
CA VAL A 310 15.21 7.99 17.82
C VAL A 310 14.00 8.38 18.65
N LEU A 311 13.80 9.66 18.86
CA LEU A 311 12.54 10.24 19.31
C LEU A 311 11.91 10.96 18.12
N GLN A 312 10.69 10.55 17.74
CA GLN A 312 10.03 11.02 16.55
C GLN A 312 8.60 11.42 16.85
N TYR A 313 8.19 12.58 16.37
CA TYR A 313 6.80 13.02 16.34
C TYR A 313 6.32 13.10 14.90
N GLU A 314 5.12 12.56 14.62
CA GLU A 314 4.49 12.60 13.30
C GLU A 314 3.03 12.97 13.44
N LYS A 315 2.60 13.97 12.65
CA LYS A 315 1.22 14.43 12.60
C LYS A 315 0.75 14.59 11.17
N GLU A 316 -0.39 14.00 10.88
CA GLU A 316 -1.10 14.12 9.62
C GLU A 316 -2.35 14.96 9.84
N TRP A 317 -2.62 15.87 8.89
CA TRP A 317 -3.87 16.63 8.83
C TRP A 317 -4.74 16.09 7.71
N LEU A 318 -6.06 16.28 7.84
CA LEU A 318 -7.05 15.75 6.89
C LEU A 318 -6.91 16.24 5.45
N ASN A 319 -6.19 17.34 5.24
CA ASN A 319 -5.89 17.88 3.91
C ASN A 319 -4.70 17.20 3.21
N GLY A 320 -4.19 16.11 3.77
CA GLY A 320 -3.05 15.36 3.21
C GLY A 320 -1.67 15.88 3.63
N LEU A 321 -1.61 17.00 4.37
CA LEU A 321 -0.34 17.51 4.90
C LEU A 321 0.13 16.62 6.06
N THR A 322 1.37 16.15 5.99
CA THR A 322 2.03 15.39 7.05
C THR A 322 3.29 16.12 7.49
N TRP A 323 3.44 16.31 8.80
CA TRP A 323 4.65 16.82 9.43
C TRP A 323 5.27 15.74 10.29
N LYS A 324 6.57 15.52 10.09
CA LYS A 324 7.40 14.61 10.86
C LYS A 324 8.65 15.33 11.35
N SER A 325 8.98 15.20 12.63
CA SER A 325 10.21 15.70 13.22
C SER A 325 10.84 14.64 14.09
N TRP A 326 12.18 14.60 14.11
CA TRP A 326 12.89 13.60 14.90
C TRP A 326 14.20 14.17 15.46
N ILE A 327 14.63 13.53 16.54
CA ILE A 327 15.96 13.63 17.12
C ILE A 327 16.53 12.24 17.12
N MET A 328 17.70 12.04 16.56
CA MET A 328 18.36 10.75 16.43
C MET A 328 19.80 10.83 16.91
N ASN A 329 20.21 9.82 17.67
CA ASN A 329 21.61 9.53 17.95
C ASN A 329 21.93 8.15 17.41
N GLN A 330 22.97 8.05 16.58
CA GLN A 330 23.32 6.81 15.87
C GLN A 330 24.83 6.58 15.92
N ASN A 331 25.22 5.38 16.38
CA ASN A 331 26.59 4.88 16.26
C ASN A 331 26.64 3.88 15.08
N ASN A 332 27.63 4.06 14.20
CA ASN A 332 27.89 3.27 13.02
C ASN A 332 29.21 2.52 13.20
N GLU A 333 29.19 1.19 13.28
CA GLU A 333 30.36 0.32 13.38
C GLU A 333 30.59 -0.39 12.05
N ALA A 334 31.78 -0.24 11.47
CA ALA A 334 32.14 -0.88 10.20
C ALA A 334 32.15 -2.41 10.35
N ALA A 335 31.66 -3.11 9.33
CA ALA A 335 31.58 -4.56 9.31
C ALA A 335 31.79 -5.14 7.90
N GLY A 336 32.16 -6.42 7.83
CA GLY A 336 32.55 -7.05 6.58
C GLY A 336 33.79 -6.39 5.99
N THR A 337 33.72 -5.97 4.73
CA THR A 337 34.83 -5.29 4.03
C THR A 337 34.72 -3.75 4.08
N LEU A 338 33.72 -3.21 4.78
CA LEU A 338 33.58 -1.76 4.98
C LEU A 338 34.67 -1.25 5.92
N GLN A 339 35.25 -0.12 5.58
CA GLN A 339 36.25 0.57 6.40
C GLN A 339 35.91 2.08 6.45
N TYR A 340 35.97 2.65 7.63
CA TYR A 340 35.89 4.10 7.82
C TYR A 340 37.29 4.68 7.92
N ILE A 341 37.50 5.77 7.20
CA ILE A 341 38.78 6.48 7.15
C ILE A 341 38.55 7.91 7.62
N LYS A 342 39.38 8.34 8.57
CA LYS A 342 39.39 9.71 9.05
C LYS A 342 40.73 10.35 8.71
N ARG A 343 40.75 11.68 8.49
CA ARG A 343 41.94 12.45 8.27
C ARG A 343 42.27 13.21 9.56
N ASP A 344 43.52 13.16 10.00
CA ASP A 344 44.01 13.98 11.13
C ASP A 344 44.28 15.43 10.70
N GLU A 345 44.63 16.28 11.67
CA GLU A 345 44.96 17.68 11.43
C GLU A 345 46.21 17.87 10.55
N SER A 346 47.08 16.88 10.49
CA SER A 346 48.29 16.85 9.65
C SER A 346 48.03 16.31 8.26
N GLY A 347 46.77 15.91 7.94
CA GLY A 347 46.35 15.37 6.63
C GLY A 347 46.57 13.87 6.48
N ASN A 348 47.06 13.11 7.48
CA ASN A 348 47.25 11.68 7.39
C ASN A 348 45.92 10.95 7.53
N LEU A 349 45.78 9.85 6.78
CA LEU A 349 44.59 8.99 6.82
C LEU A 349 44.83 7.86 7.83
N TYR A 350 43.82 7.64 8.69
CA TYR A 350 43.80 6.50 9.61
C TYR A 350 42.42 5.85 9.67
N HIS A 351 42.39 4.57 9.96
CA HIS A 351 41.17 3.81 10.08
C HIS A 351 40.53 4.03 11.46
N ILE A 352 39.21 4.21 11.46
CA ILE A 352 38.39 4.21 12.66
C ILE A 352 37.41 3.04 12.60
N LYS A 353 37.13 2.48 13.78
CA LYS A 353 36.21 1.33 13.89
C LYS A 353 34.76 1.76 13.76
N ASP A 354 34.42 2.88 14.38
CA ASP A 354 33.06 3.39 14.47
C ASP A 354 33.05 4.93 14.57
N PHE A 355 31.89 5.48 14.34
CA PHE A 355 31.63 6.91 14.60
C PHE A 355 30.17 7.10 15.01
N THR A 356 29.92 8.16 15.76
CA THR A 356 28.59 8.54 16.23
C THR A 356 28.13 9.80 15.54
N THR A 357 26.88 9.82 15.10
CA THR A 357 26.18 10.98 14.56
C THR A 357 24.99 11.34 15.44
N SER A 358 24.71 12.63 15.57
CA SER A 358 23.47 13.14 16.15
C SER A 358 22.78 14.00 15.10
N GLU A 359 21.50 13.80 14.94
CA GLU A 359 20.70 14.44 13.90
C GLU A 359 19.39 14.98 14.49
N ILE A 360 19.03 16.16 14.06
CA ILE A 360 17.70 16.74 14.24
C ILE A 360 17.14 16.97 12.84
N GLY A 361 15.98 16.44 12.57
CA GLY A 361 15.37 16.56 11.25
C GLY A 361 13.90 16.93 11.32
N THR A 362 13.43 17.52 10.23
CA THR A 362 12.01 17.78 9.99
C THR A 362 11.67 17.52 8.54
N GLN A 363 10.47 17.02 8.30
CA GLN A 363 9.95 16.71 6.97
C GLN A 363 8.50 17.18 6.89
N LEU A 364 8.18 17.89 5.83
CA LEU A 364 6.82 18.18 5.42
C LEU A 364 6.54 17.44 4.12
N ARG A 365 5.39 16.76 4.05
CA ARG A 365 4.92 16.05 2.87
C ARG A 365 3.47 16.45 2.62
N PHE A 366 3.18 16.77 1.38
CA PHE A 366 1.83 17.07 0.86
C PHE A 366 1.50 16.15 -0.29
#